data_f765e01f26836d9bf044141161972389
#
_entry.id   f765e01f26836d9bf044141161972389
#
_cell.length_a   1.000
_cell.length_b   1.000
_cell.length_c   1.000
_cell.angle_alpha   90.00
_cell.angle_beta   90.00
_cell.angle_gamma   90.00
#
_symmetry.space_group_name_H-M   'P 1'
#
loop_
_entity.id
_entity.type
_entity.pdbx_description
1 polymer ?
#
loop_
_entity_poly.entity_id
_entity_poly.type
_entity_poly.pdbx_seq_one_letter_code
_entity_poly.pdbx_strand_id
1 'polypeptide(L)'
;MSDVTYPAELEIVPLAKAPAAPVTVPGSKSITNRALVLAALSSRAKECTLTGALRSEDTEVMVDGLKRLGYTVRADWPRVTVGNTGPRLVPHAEADLFVANSGTTMRFLTALCAAGKGRFRLDGVPRMRERPIEDLLGALRSCGVGASSETGNGCPPVLIETDGLIGPGATIRGDTSSQFVSALLMVAPWNECPSRDFGIKLDGPLVSEPYVRMTEQMMLRWGATWRYAADQRVYTFDAESCASYFGPDDYAIEPDASAASYFWAAAAITGGRVTVSGLNRNSLQGDVRFVDVLAQMGCRVGECESGITVHGGKLHGVDADMNDISDTVMTLGAVACFADGPTTIRNVAHIRHKETDRIAALAAELRKLGAEVEERADGLTITPGPLSGCAVDTYNDHRMAMSLALVGLKVPGVVIRNPGCVAKTYPEFWRDLERLG
;
A
#
# COMPACT_ATOMS: atom_id res chain seq x y z
N MET A 1 12.19 11.84 10.78
CA MET A 1 10.78 12.23 11.04
C MET A 1 10.50 13.50 10.28
N SER A 2 9.33 13.63 9.62
CA SER A 2 8.94 14.89 8.99
C SER A 2 8.81 15.97 10.08
N ASP A 3 9.33 17.18 9.83
CA ASP A 3 9.26 18.31 10.77
C ASP A 3 7.82 18.91 10.86
N VAL A 4 6.81 18.20 10.35
CA VAL A 4 5.41 18.64 10.36
C VAL A 4 4.79 18.34 11.72
N THR A 5 4.39 19.40 12.42
CA THR A 5 3.64 19.30 13.67
C THR A 5 2.16 19.36 13.37
N TYR A 6 1.40 18.42 13.92
CA TYR A 6 -0.05 18.32 13.72
C TYR A 6 -0.78 18.69 15.04
N PRO A 7 -1.92 19.39 14.96
CA PRO A 7 -2.79 19.58 16.14
C PRO A 7 -3.42 18.25 16.58
N ALA A 8 -4.00 18.20 17.78
CA ALA A 8 -4.74 17.03 18.22
C ALA A 8 -6.03 16.80 17.42
N GLU A 9 -6.67 17.89 17.00
CA GLU A 9 -7.88 17.93 16.19
C GLU A 9 -7.72 18.97 15.10
N LEU A 10 -8.30 18.72 13.92
CA LEU A 10 -8.27 19.62 12.78
C LEU A 10 -9.69 19.78 12.21
N GLU A 11 -10.25 20.98 12.27
CA GLU A 11 -11.50 21.30 11.59
C GLU A 11 -11.26 21.51 10.10
N ILE A 12 -12.08 20.89 9.27
CA ILE A 12 -12.06 21.07 7.82
C ILE A 12 -12.98 22.20 7.41
N VAL A 13 -12.42 23.21 6.78
CA VAL A 13 -13.17 24.36 6.29
C VAL A 13 -13.80 24.02 4.94
N PRO A 14 -15.14 24.18 4.78
CA PRO A 14 -15.78 24.00 3.49
C PRO A 14 -15.21 24.92 2.42
N LEU A 15 -15.06 24.41 1.20
CA LEU A 15 -14.58 25.20 0.08
C LEU A 15 -15.61 26.27 -0.32
N ALA A 16 -15.17 27.52 -0.43
CA ALA A 16 -16.03 28.64 -0.83
C ALA A 16 -16.50 28.52 -2.29
N LYS A 17 -15.72 27.83 -3.15
CA LYS A 17 -16.03 27.55 -4.56
C LYS A 17 -15.48 26.19 -4.96
N ALA A 18 -16.04 25.61 -5.99
CA ALA A 18 -15.55 24.36 -6.55
C ALA A 18 -14.10 24.48 -7.07
N PRO A 19 -13.19 23.57 -6.75
CA PRO A 19 -11.79 23.66 -7.14
C PRO A 19 -11.62 23.52 -8.65
N ALA A 20 -10.59 24.19 -9.19
CA ALA A 20 -10.19 24.07 -10.57
C ALA A 20 -8.65 24.10 -10.67
N ALA A 21 -7.99 23.06 -10.14
CA ALA A 21 -6.56 23.05 -9.93
C ALA A 21 -5.87 21.79 -10.45
N PRO A 22 -4.62 21.89 -10.94
CA PRO A 22 -3.72 20.77 -11.01
C PRO A 22 -3.17 20.46 -9.60
N VAL A 23 -2.98 19.17 -9.32
CA VAL A 23 -2.41 18.68 -8.06
C VAL A 23 -1.28 17.72 -8.38
N THR A 24 -0.18 17.85 -7.67
CA THR A 24 0.91 16.87 -7.67
C THR A 24 0.90 16.15 -6.33
N VAL A 25 0.67 14.86 -6.36
CA VAL A 25 0.73 14.02 -5.16
C VAL A 25 2.13 13.44 -4.98
N PRO A 26 2.53 13.04 -3.76
CA PRO A 26 3.84 12.44 -3.53
C PRO A 26 4.00 11.10 -4.27
N GLY A 27 5.23 10.61 -4.31
CA GLY A 27 5.53 9.30 -4.89
C GLY A 27 4.79 8.17 -4.18
N SER A 28 4.51 7.09 -4.92
CA SER A 28 3.79 5.94 -4.39
C SER A 28 4.56 5.24 -3.27
N LYS A 29 3.92 5.12 -2.09
CA LYS A 29 4.43 4.31 -0.98
C LYS A 29 4.68 2.86 -1.40
N SER A 30 3.72 2.29 -2.10
CA SER A 30 3.75 0.88 -2.51
C SER A 30 4.87 0.58 -3.49
N ILE A 31 5.16 1.49 -4.41
CA ILE A 31 6.28 1.39 -5.35
C ILE A 31 7.59 1.68 -4.62
N THR A 32 7.65 2.74 -3.79
CA THR A 32 8.87 3.08 -3.03
C THR A 32 9.36 1.90 -2.19
N ASN A 33 8.49 1.27 -1.39
CA ASN A 33 8.89 0.14 -0.54
C ASN A 33 9.34 -1.08 -1.35
N ARG A 34 8.70 -1.37 -2.49
CA ARG A 34 9.15 -2.43 -3.40
C ARG A 34 10.51 -2.11 -4.02
N ALA A 35 10.66 -0.90 -4.54
CA ALA A 35 11.89 -0.46 -5.17
C ALA A 35 13.08 -0.49 -4.21
N LEU A 36 12.88 -0.11 -2.93
CA LEU A 36 13.90 -0.20 -1.88
C LEU A 36 14.36 -1.66 -1.68
N VAL A 37 13.43 -2.61 -1.60
CA VAL A 37 13.76 -4.04 -1.43
C VAL A 37 14.39 -4.61 -2.70
N LEU A 38 13.83 -4.33 -3.88
CA LEU A 38 14.39 -4.80 -5.16
C LEU A 38 15.80 -4.24 -5.40
N ALA A 39 16.05 -2.99 -5.04
CA ALA A 39 17.38 -2.39 -5.10
C ALA A 39 18.36 -3.05 -4.12
N ALA A 40 17.91 -3.41 -2.91
CA ALA A 40 18.71 -4.14 -1.94
C ALA A 40 19.04 -5.57 -2.41
N LEU A 41 18.12 -6.23 -3.11
CA LEU A 41 18.28 -7.55 -3.70
C LEU A 41 19.11 -7.54 -4.99
N SER A 42 19.19 -6.39 -5.69
CA SER A 42 19.97 -6.31 -6.92
C SER A 42 21.46 -6.42 -6.66
N SER A 43 22.18 -6.79 -7.67
CA SER A 43 23.51 -7.38 -7.59
C SER A 43 24.53 -6.59 -6.79
N ARG A 44 25.32 -7.39 -6.17
CA ARG A 44 26.61 -7.20 -5.50
C ARG A 44 27.50 -6.18 -6.22
N ALA A 45 27.65 -4.98 -5.71
CA ALA A 45 28.51 -3.91 -6.17
C ALA A 45 27.88 -2.83 -7.07
N LYS A 46 26.56 -2.81 -7.26
CA LYS A 46 25.89 -1.74 -7.97
C LYS A 46 24.90 -0.99 -7.05
N GLU A 47 24.85 0.32 -7.18
CA GLU A 47 23.87 1.14 -6.49
C GLU A 47 22.72 1.45 -7.45
N CYS A 48 21.50 1.44 -6.93
CA CYS A 48 20.31 1.92 -7.63
C CYS A 48 19.82 3.21 -7.00
N THR A 49 19.56 4.24 -7.80
CA THR A 49 19.02 5.52 -7.35
C THR A 49 17.53 5.59 -7.65
N LEU A 50 16.73 5.71 -6.61
CA LEU A 50 15.28 5.93 -6.69
C LEU A 50 15.02 7.44 -6.71
N THR A 51 14.24 7.94 -7.70
CA THR A 51 13.82 9.33 -7.80
C THR A 51 12.32 9.44 -7.60
N GLY A 52 11.85 10.55 -6.98
CA GLY A 52 10.44 10.70 -6.61
C GLY A 52 9.99 9.80 -5.45
N ALA A 53 10.93 9.22 -4.70
CA ALA A 53 10.62 8.35 -3.57
C ALA A 53 9.84 9.10 -2.49
N LEU A 54 8.80 8.46 -1.95
CA LEU A 54 8.03 9.01 -0.86
C LEU A 54 8.86 9.08 0.43
N ARG A 55 8.85 10.24 1.10
CA ARG A 55 9.27 10.36 2.50
C ARG A 55 8.05 10.27 3.42
N SER A 56 7.93 9.22 4.20
CA SER A 56 6.85 8.97 5.15
C SER A 56 7.30 8.01 6.23
N GLU A 57 6.52 7.85 7.30
CA GLU A 57 6.85 6.89 8.36
C GLU A 57 7.09 5.47 7.79
N ASP A 58 6.21 4.99 6.90
CA ASP A 58 6.31 3.64 6.31
C ASP A 58 7.60 3.44 5.50
N THR A 59 8.10 4.47 4.81
CA THR A 59 9.31 4.37 3.99
C THR A 59 10.58 4.65 4.78
N GLU A 60 10.51 5.51 5.80
CA GLU A 60 11.64 5.75 6.71
C GLU A 60 11.98 4.49 7.53
N VAL A 61 10.96 3.74 8.03
CA VAL A 61 11.23 2.47 8.73
C VAL A 61 11.73 1.37 7.80
N MET A 62 11.37 1.39 6.50
CA MET A 62 11.98 0.49 5.51
C MET A 62 13.46 0.82 5.30
N VAL A 63 13.81 2.09 5.16
CA VAL A 63 15.20 2.56 5.02
C VAL A 63 16.02 2.21 6.27
N ASP A 64 15.47 2.43 7.48
CA ASP A 64 16.15 2.04 8.73
C ASP A 64 16.37 0.52 8.79
N GLY A 65 15.36 -0.27 8.46
CA GLY A 65 15.46 -1.72 8.41
C GLY A 65 16.56 -2.20 7.47
N LEU A 66 16.64 -1.65 6.25
CA LEU A 66 17.71 -1.98 5.30
C LEU A 66 19.09 -1.59 5.83
N LYS A 67 19.23 -0.41 6.46
CA LYS A 67 20.51 0.01 7.10
C LYS A 67 20.92 -0.95 8.23
N ARG A 68 19.98 -1.38 9.08
CA ARG A 68 20.23 -2.36 10.15
C ARG A 68 20.63 -3.74 9.61
N LEU A 69 20.13 -4.11 8.44
CA LEU A 69 20.55 -5.32 7.73
C LEU A 69 21.91 -5.18 7.04
N GLY A 70 22.53 -3.99 7.09
CA GLY A 70 23.88 -3.71 6.60
C GLY A 70 23.96 -3.20 5.16
N TYR A 71 22.81 -2.89 4.53
CA TYR A 71 22.82 -2.26 3.22
C TYR A 71 23.27 -0.80 3.28
N THR A 72 23.95 -0.34 2.25
CA THR A 72 24.26 1.08 2.10
C THR A 72 23.01 1.80 1.58
N VAL A 73 22.43 2.68 2.39
CA VAL A 73 21.28 3.48 1.99
C VAL A 73 21.54 4.97 2.27
N ARG A 74 21.54 5.79 1.21
CA ARG A 74 21.61 7.25 1.29
C ARG A 74 20.25 7.81 0.92
N ALA A 75 19.58 8.48 1.85
CA ALA A 75 18.22 9.00 1.69
C ALA A 75 18.22 10.53 1.75
N ASP A 76 18.34 11.17 0.60
CA ASP A 76 18.20 12.61 0.38
C ASP A 76 16.87 12.88 -0.33
N TRP A 77 15.78 12.68 0.42
CA TRP A 77 14.43 12.69 -0.11
C TRP A 77 14.09 13.89 -1.00
N PRO A 78 13.47 13.70 -2.17
CA PRO A 78 12.86 12.47 -2.69
C PRO A 78 13.82 11.56 -3.50
N ARG A 79 15.13 11.65 -3.29
CA ARG A 79 16.14 10.80 -3.90
C ARG A 79 16.70 9.82 -2.87
N VAL A 80 16.67 8.52 -3.18
CA VAL A 80 17.21 7.48 -2.30
C VAL A 80 18.10 6.54 -3.11
N THR A 81 19.33 6.35 -2.67
CA THR A 81 20.28 5.41 -3.29
C THR A 81 20.45 4.21 -2.39
N VAL A 82 20.31 3.00 -2.95
CA VAL A 82 20.45 1.73 -2.23
C VAL A 82 21.51 0.88 -2.93
N GLY A 83 22.38 0.27 -2.15
CA GLY A 83 23.42 -0.65 -2.67
C GLY A 83 23.78 -1.73 -1.66
N ASN A 84 24.32 -2.84 -2.20
CA ASN A 84 24.91 -3.92 -1.43
C ASN A 84 26.35 -4.13 -1.91
N THR A 85 27.31 -3.74 -1.10
CA THR A 85 28.74 -3.88 -1.40
C THR A 85 29.36 -5.14 -0.78
N GLY A 86 28.58 -5.90 -0.01
CA GLY A 86 29.02 -7.09 0.71
C GLY A 86 28.95 -8.37 -0.14
N PRO A 87 29.61 -9.44 0.30
CA PRO A 87 29.57 -10.76 -0.38
C PRO A 87 28.26 -11.52 -0.10
N ARG A 88 27.49 -11.12 0.91
CA ARG A 88 26.23 -11.75 1.31
C ARG A 88 25.04 -11.02 0.70
N LEU A 89 23.96 -11.75 0.42
CA LEU A 89 22.69 -11.15 -0.01
C LEU A 89 22.16 -10.20 1.06
N VAL A 90 22.04 -10.66 2.31
CA VAL A 90 21.81 -9.83 3.48
C VAL A 90 23.15 -9.67 4.20
N PRO A 91 23.71 -8.44 4.25
CA PRO A 91 25.08 -8.24 4.73
C PRO A 91 25.31 -8.66 6.19
N HIS A 92 24.43 -8.31 7.12
CA HIS A 92 24.52 -8.71 8.52
C HIS A 92 23.85 -10.07 8.76
N ALA A 93 24.40 -10.86 9.66
CA ALA A 93 23.85 -12.15 10.07
C ALA A 93 22.85 -12.04 11.23
N GLU A 94 22.79 -10.91 11.90
CA GLU A 94 21.89 -10.65 13.02
C GLU A 94 21.35 -9.23 12.95
N ALA A 95 20.04 -9.05 13.18
CA ALA A 95 19.43 -7.74 13.33
C ALA A 95 18.09 -7.80 14.08
N ASP A 96 17.83 -6.77 14.89
CA ASP A 96 16.53 -6.44 15.44
C ASP A 96 15.93 -5.27 14.63
N LEU A 97 14.76 -5.49 14.03
CA LEU A 97 14.10 -4.56 13.13
C LEU A 97 12.79 -4.08 13.74
N PHE A 98 12.66 -2.76 13.92
CA PHE A 98 11.41 -2.13 14.33
C PHE A 98 10.73 -1.50 13.12
N VAL A 99 9.52 -1.94 12.79
CA VAL A 99 8.81 -1.57 11.57
C VAL A 99 7.58 -0.68 11.81
N ALA A 100 7.44 -0.13 13.02
CA ALA A 100 6.28 0.66 13.45
C ALA A 100 4.95 -0.04 13.09
N ASN A 101 4.02 0.61 12.34
CA ASN A 101 2.79 0.00 11.82
C ASN A 101 2.87 -0.27 10.31
N SER A 102 4.07 -0.33 9.72
CA SER A 102 4.24 -0.55 8.29
C SER A 102 4.06 -2.01 7.90
N GLY A 103 2.88 -2.33 7.34
CA GLY A 103 2.56 -3.68 6.89
C GLY A 103 3.47 -4.16 5.76
N THR A 104 3.81 -3.31 4.81
CA THR A 104 4.73 -3.64 3.71
C THR A 104 6.13 -3.91 4.24
N THR A 105 6.64 -3.08 5.13
CA THR A 105 7.99 -3.27 5.72
C THR A 105 8.06 -4.59 6.48
N MET A 106 7.06 -4.89 7.33
CA MET A 106 7.02 -6.16 8.07
C MET A 106 7.13 -7.35 7.12
N ARG A 107 6.30 -7.43 6.09
CA ARG A 107 6.22 -8.60 5.19
C ARG A 107 7.44 -8.69 4.27
N PHE A 108 7.85 -7.57 3.71
CA PHE A 108 8.96 -7.56 2.76
C PHE A 108 10.30 -7.82 3.43
N LEU A 109 10.55 -7.22 4.60
CA LEU A 109 11.80 -7.50 5.34
C LEU A 109 11.80 -8.90 5.95
N THR A 110 10.65 -9.47 6.34
CA THR A 110 10.58 -10.87 6.77
C THR A 110 11.06 -11.81 5.66
N ALA A 111 10.57 -11.61 4.41
CA ALA A 111 11.00 -12.41 3.27
C ALA A 111 12.46 -12.13 2.88
N LEU A 112 12.90 -10.87 2.92
CA LEU A 112 14.30 -10.50 2.65
C LEU A 112 15.25 -11.16 3.65
N CYS A 113 14.95 -11.12 4.95
CA CYS A 113 15.72 -11.81 5.98
C CYS A 113 15.78 -13.31 5.73
N ALA A 114 14.65 -13.93 5.32
CA ALA A 114 14.56 -15.35 5.03
C ALA A 114 15.45 -15.80 3.86
N ALA A 115 15.66 -14.93 2.87
CA ALA A 115 16.59 -15.19 1.77
C ALA A 115 18.08 -14.97 2.15
N GLY A 116 18.34 -14.40 3.33
CA GLY A 116 19.69 -14.22 3.89
C GLY A 116 20.22 -15.45 4.62
N LYS A 117 21.27 -15.23 5.45
CA LYS A 117 21.84 -16.27 6.33
C LYS A 117 22.06 -15.66 7.71
N GLY A 118 21.34 -16.16 8.73
CA GLY A 118 21.48 -15.65 10.09
C GLY A 118 20.19 -15.68 10.90
N ARG A 119 20.13 -14.79 11.90
CA ARG A 119 19.01 -14.69 12.84
C ARG A 119 18.47 -13.26 12.89
N PHE A 120 17.19 -13.09 12.63
CA PHE A 120 16.55 -11.78 12.54
C PHE A 120 15.27 -11.75 13.36
N ARG A 121 15.07 -10.64 14.08
CA ARG A 121 13.83 -10.38 14.81
C ARG A 121 13.14 -9.15 14.22
N LEU A 122 11.84 -9.25 13.96
CA LEU A 122 11.06 -8.13 13.45
C LEU A 122 9.88 -7.85 14.38
N ASP A 123 9.72 -6.59 14.80
CA ASP A 123 8.67 -6.17 15.72
C ASP A 123 8.09 -4.80 15.30
N GLY A 124 6.96 -4.42 15.89
CA GLY A 124 6.32 -3.14 15.63
C GLY A 124 5.51 -2.64 16.82
N VAL A 125 4.69 -1.62 16.57
CA VAL A 125 3.77 -1.07 17.58
C VAL A 125 2.68 -2.10 17.96
N PRO A 126 1.91 -1.91 19.06
CA PRO A 126 0.90 -2.87 19.51
C PRO A 126 -0.05 -3.33 18.40
N ARG A 127 -0.52 -2.43 17.55
CA ARG A 127 -1.40 -2.81 16.41
C ARG A 127 -0.70 -3.75 15.42
N MET A 128 0.60 -3.61 15.18
CA MET A 128 1.33 -4.52 14.30
C MET A 128 1.33 -5.95 14.86
N ARG A 129 1.37 -6.12 16.17
CA ARG A 129 1.32 -7.43 16.87
C ARG A 129 -0.05 -8.12 16.83
N GLU A 130 -1.06 -7.47 16.23
CA GLU A 130 -2.39 -8.02 15.97
C GLU A 130 -2.62 -8.36 14.50
N ARG A 131 -1.72 -7.92 13.61
CA ARG A 131 -1.86 -8.11 12.15
C ARG A 131 -1.30 -9.47 11.74
N PRO A 132 -2.09 -10.30 11.02
CA PRO A 132 -1.66 -11.66 10.68
C PRO A 132 -0.45 -11.67 9.75
N ILE A 133 0.43 -12.68 9.96
CA ILE A 133 1.60 -12.97 9.13
C ILE A 133 1.84 -14.47 8.98
N GLU A 134 1.07 -15.31 9.63
CA GLU A 134 1.29 -16.77 9.70
C GLU A 134 1.34 -17.44 8.32
N ASP A 135 0.52 -17.01 7.36
CA ASP A 135 0.53 -17.57 6.00
C ASP A 135 1.92 -17.38 5.34
N LEU A 136 2.55 -16.21 5.54
CA LEU A 136 3.92 -15.98 5.07
C LEU A 136 4.93 -16.84 5.83
N LEU A 137 4.83 -16.92 7.16
CA LEU A 137 5.75 -17.74 7.96
C LEU A 137 5.65 -19.22 7.59
N GLY A 138 4.43 -19.73 7.38
CA GLY A 138 4.17 -21.10 6.91
C GLY A 138 4.81 -21.38 5.55
N ALA A 139 4.68 -20.45 4.61
CA ALA A 139 5.31 -20.54 3.31
C ALA A 139 6.85 -20.54 3.40
N LEU A 140 7.44 -19.69 4.24
CA LEU A 140 8.88 -19.62 4.46
C LEU A 140 9.42 -20.92 5.12
N ARG A 141 8.67 -21.51 6.06
CA ARG A 141 9.03 -22.82 6.62
C ARG A 141 9.10 -23.91 5.56
N SER A 142 8.18 -23.91 4.58
CA SER A 142 8.24 -24.82 3.42
C SER A 142 9.47 -24.59 2.55
N CYS A 143 10.02 -23.38 2.56
CA CYS A 143 11.26 -23.03 1.88
C CYS A 143 12.54 -23.40 2.70
N GLY A 144 12.39 -24.08 3.83
CA GLY A 144 13.51 -24.51 4.67
C GLY A 144 13.99 -23.48 5.70
N VAL A 145 13.21 -22.42 5.92
CA VAL A 145 13.52 -21.33 6.86
C VAL A 145 12.89 -21.59 8.23
N GLY A 146 13.64 -21.40 9.32
CA GLY A 146 13.07 -21.29 10.67
C GLY A 146 12.34 -19.95 10.80
N ALA A 147 10.99 -19.99 10.72
CA ALA A 147 10.14 -18.80 10.77
C ALA A 147 9.01 -18.99 11.79
N SER A 148 8.92 -18.12 12.79
CA SER A 148 7.93 -18.23 13.87
C SER A 148 7.45 -16.88 14.38
N SER A 149 6.22 -16.88 14.92
CA SER A 149 5.71 -15.81 15.78
C SER A 149 6.21 -16.06 17.21
N GLU A 150 6.86 -15.09 17.85
CA GLU A 150 7.37 -15.24 19.24
C GLU A 150 6.27 -15.58 20.24
N THR A 151 5.07 -15.05 20.04
CA THR A 151 3.93 -15.26 20.93
C THR A 151 3.07 -16.45 20.52
N GLY A 152 3.37 -17.10 19.38
CA GLY A 152 2.62 -18.24 18.85
C GLY A 152 1.20 -17.92 18.35
N ASN A 153 0.86 -16.62 18.22
CA ASN A 153 -0.48 -16.17 17.78
C ASN A 153 -0.58 -15.91 16.27
N GLY A 154 0.48 -16.22 15.49
CA GLY A 154 0.53 -15.98 14.05
C GLY A 154 0.71 -14.51 13.65
N CYS A 155 1.07 -13.65 14.61
CA CYS A 155 1.33 -12.22 14.42
C CYS A 155 2.76 -11.87 14.89
N PRO A 156 3.29 -10.68 14.56
CA PRO A 156 4.56 -10.21 15.12
C PRO A 156 4.54 -10.15 16.68
N PRO A 157 5.71 -10.21 17.36
CA PRO A 157 7.06 -10.23 16.78
C PRO A 157 7.39 -11.54 16.05
N VAL A 158 8.23 -11.44 15.01
CA VAL A 158 8.64 -12.57 14.16
C VAL A 158 10.11 -12.87 14.38
N LEU A 159 10.44 -14.15 14.47
CA LEU A 159 11.81 -14.67 14.45
C LEU A 159 12.06 -15.42 13.14
N ILE A 160 13.19 -15.11 12.52
CA ILE A 160 13.69 -15.77 11.31
C ILE A 160 15.09 -16.31 11.62
N GLU A 161 15.27 -17.63 11.48
CA GLU A 161 16.55 -18.32 11.56
C GLU A 161 16.77 -19.07 10.24
N THR A 162 17.82 -18.75 9.50
CA THR A 162 17.93 -19.19 8.11
C THR A 162 19.35 -19.35 7.61
N ASP A 163 19.52 -20.34 6.71
CA ASP A 163 20.69 -20.53 5.86
C ASP A 163 20.36 -20.26 4.36
N GLY A 164 19.27 -19.54 4.08
CA GLY A 164 18.75 -19.25 2.76
C GLY A 164 17.49 -20.02 2.42
N LEU A 165 16.93 -19.79 1.23
CA LEU A 165 15.75 -20.49 0.71
C LEU A 165 16.21 -21.81 0.06
N ILE A 166 16.33 -22.88 0.86
CA ILE A 166 16.90 -24.18 0.43
C ILE A 166 15.84 -25.24 0.07
N GLY A 167 14.58 -25.01 0.43
CA GLY A 167 13.47 -25.90 0.10
C GLY A 167 12.97 -25.75 -1.34
N PRO A 168 12.07 -26.63 -1.81
CA PRO A 168 11.61 -26.67 -3.21
C PRO A 168 10.62 -25.55 -3.57
N GLY A 169 10.23 -24.73 -2.63
CA GLY A 169 9.24 -23.67 -2.80
C GLY A 169 8.13 -23.72 -1.75
N ALA A 170 7.02 -23.03 -2.02
CA ALA A 170 5.92 -22.88 -1.08
C ALA A 170 4.55 -22.88 -1.74
N THR A 171 3.54 -23.23 -0.94
CA THR A 171 2.14 -22.86 -1.22
C THR A 171 1.79 -21.68 -0.32
N ILE A 172 1.15 -20.64 -0.88
CA ILE A 172 0.73 -19.45 -0.14
C ILE A 172 -0.70 -19.09 -0.46
N ARG A 173 -1.45 -18.74 0.58
CA ARG A 173 -2.83 -18.25 0.43
C ARG A 173 -2.83 -16.85 -0.19
N GLY A 174 -3.67 -16.67 -1.21
CA GLY A 174 -3.85 -15.39 -1.91
C GLY A 174 -4.95 -14.51 -1.30
N ASP A 175 -5.83 -15.08 -0.47
CA ASP A 175 -7.05 -14.45 0.03
C ASP A 175 -6.86 -13.61 1.32
N THR A 176 -5.73 -13.73 1.98
CA THR A 176 -5.42 -12.97 3.19
C THR A 176 -4.74 -11.64 2.88
N SER A 177 -3.68 -11.65 2.04
CA SER A 177 -2.93 -10.44 1.70
C SER A 177 -2.05 -10.63 0.47
N SER A 178 -2.21 -9.76 -0.53
CA SER A 178 -1.30 -9.66 -1.68
C SER A 178 0.16 -9.33 -1.30
N GLN A 179 0.38 -8.78 -0.10
CA GLN A 179 1.73 -8.47 0.40
C GLN A 179 2.54 -9.74 0.67
N PHE A 180 1.91 -10.84 1.09
CA PHE A 180 2.61 -12.11 1.30
C PHE A 180 3.12 -12.68 -0.01
N VAL A 181 2.28 -12.69 -1.03
CA VAL A 181 2.66 -13.14 -2.38
C VAL A 181 3.78 -12.27 -2.93
N SER A 182 3.60 -10.94 -2.88
CA SER A 182 4.62 -9.97 -3.32
C SER A 182 5.96 -10.16 -2.62
N ALA A 183 5.95 -10.41 -1.31
CA ALA A 183 7.15 -10.62 -0.51
C ALA A 183 7.93 -11.85 -0.97
N LEU A 184 7.24 -12.98 -1.16
CA LEU A 184 7.85 -14.22 -1.64
C LEU A 184 8.38 -14.08 -3.08
N LEU A 185 7.61 -13.46 -3.99
CA LEU A 185 8.02 -13.27 -5.38
C LEU A 185 9.34 -12.49 -5.48
N MET A 186 9.48 -11.40 -4.71
CA MET A 186 10.69 -10.58 -4.76
C MET A 186 11.95 -11.34 -4.37
N VAL A 187 11.87 -12.28 -3.44
CA VAL A 187 13.03 -13.03 -2.95
C VAL A 187 13.23 -14.39 -3.65
N ALA A 188 12.21 -14.90 -4.32
CA ALA A 188 12.24 -16.22 -4.97
C ALA A 188 13.41 -16.43 -5.97
N PRO A 189 13.84 -15.41 -6.74
CA PRO A 189 15.02 -15.57 -7.61
C PRO A 189 16.30 -15.95 -6.84
N TRP A 190 16.38 -15.62 -5.55
CA TRP A 190 17.55 -15.88 -4.69
C TRP A 190 17.47 -17.23 -3.95
N ASN A 191 16.66 -18.17 -4.47
CA ASN A 191 16.62 -19.51 -3.90
C ASN A 191 17.95 -20.26 -4.13
N GLU A 192 18.33 -21.06 -3.15
CA GLU A 192 19.48 -21.97 -3.17
C GLU A 192 19.01 -23.43 -3.30
N CYS A 193 17.82 -23.68 -3.87
CA CYS A 193 17.21 -25.00 -3.97
C CYS A 193 18.05 -25.92 -4.86
N PRO A 194 18.46 -27.10 -4.35
CA PRO A 194 19.28 -28.04 -5.12
C PRO A 194 18.61 -28.60 -6.38
N SER A 195 17.28 -28.66 -6.42
CA SER A 195 16.49 -29.14 -7.56
C SER A 195 16.44 -28.17 -8.75
N ARG A 196 16.96 -26.97 -8.61
CA ARG A 196 16.97 -25.87 -9.59
C ARG A 196 15.61 -25.27 -9.97
N ASP A 197 14.49 -25.85 -9.56
CA ASP A 197 13.16 -25.29 -9.77
C ASP A 197 12.55 -24.96 -8.41
N PHE A 198 12.38 -23.66 -8.16
CA PHE A 198 11.72 -23.13 -6.96
C PHE A 198 10.32 -22.70 -7.31
N GLY A 199 9.30 -23.33 -6.72
CA GLY A 199 7.89 -23.10 -7.03
C GLY A 199 7.15 -22.30 -5.96
N ILE A 200 6.37 -21.30 -6.38
CA ILE A 200 5.39 -20.63 -5.52
C ILE A 200 4.01 -20.90 -6.08
N LYS A 201 3.22 -21.71 -5.37
CA LYS A 201 1.83 -22.02 -5.70
C LYS A 201 0.89 -21.08 -4.96
N LEU A 202 -0.03 -20.46 -5.69
CA LEU A 202 -1.11 -19.67 -5.10
C LEU A 202 -2.29 -20.58 -4.76
N ASP A 203 -2.72 -20.54 -3.50
CA ASP A 203 -3.91 -21.21 -3.00
C ASP A 203 -5.04 -20.21 -2.77
N GLY A 204 -6.25 -20.55 -3.20
CA GLY A 204 -7.43 -19.68 -3.11
C GLY A 204 -7.39 -18.45 -4.05
N PRO A 205 -8.41 -17.60 -4.03
CA PRO A 205 -8.46 -16.36 -4.82
C PRO A 205 -7.38 -15.38 -4.38
N LEU A 206 -6.94 -14.51 -5.29
CA LEU A 206 -5.97 -13.47 -4.99
C LEU A 206 -6.70 -12.15 -4.71
N VAL A 207 -6.55 -11.63 -3.49
CA VAL A 207 -7.07 -10.30 -3.15
C VAL A 207 -6.09 -9.21 -3.55
N SER A 208 -6.61 -8.07 -3.97
CA SER A 208 -5.79 -6.93 -4.41
C SER A 208 -4.72 -7.35 -5.44
N GLU A 209 -5.10 -8.13 -6.43
CA GLU A 209 -4.22 -8.68 -7.47
C GLU A 209 -3.33 -7.62 -8.15
N PRO A 210 -3.80 -6.38 -8.44
CA PRO A 210 -2.95 -5.36 -9.04
C PRO A 210 -1.66 -5.06 -8.28
N TYR A 211 -1.62 -5.27 -6.96
CA TYR A 211 -0.38 -5.10 -6.19
C TYR A 211 0.63 -6.24 -6.41
N VAL A 212 0.16 -7.45 -6.73
CA VAL A 212 1.05 -8.54 -7.16
C VAL A 212 1.58 -8.26 -8.56
N ARG A 213 0.71 -7.86 -9.49
CA ARG A 213 1.10 -7.44 -10.85
C ARG A 213 2.09 -6.28 -10.84
N MET A 214 1.91 -5.30 -9.94
CA MET A 214 2.90 -4.24 -9.72
C MET A 214 4.26 -4.81 -9.34
N THR A 215 4.29 -5.79 -8.43
CA THR A 215 5.53 -6.46 -8.03
C THR A 215 6.17 -7.17 -9.22
N GLU A 216 5.40 -7.93 -9.99
CA GLU A 216 5.89 -8.62 -11.20
C GLU A 216 6.50 -7.64 -12.21
N GLN A 217 5.79 -6.55 -12.54
CA GLN A 217 6.27 -5.55 -13.49
C GLN A 217 7.55 -4.86 -13.01
N MET A 218 7.64 -4.59 -11.70
CA MET A 218 8.86 -4.05 -11.12
C MET A 218 10.00 -5.07 -11.15
N MET A 219 9.76 -6.33 -10.79
CA MET A 219 10.77 -7.41 -10.86
C MET A 219 11.32 -7.59 -12.28
N LEU A 220 10.46 -7.51 -13.31
CA LEU A 220 10.91 -7.52 -14.70
C LEU A 220 11.86 -6.36 -15.04
N ARG A 221 11.61 -5.16 -14.48
CA ARG A 221 12.52 -4.00 -14.62
C ARG A 221 13.86 -4.21 -13.91
N TRP A 222 13.90 -5.06 -12.89
CA TRP A 222 15.12 -5.50 -12.20
C TRP A 222 15.78 -6.71 -12.85
N GLY A 223 15.24 -7.20 -13.98
CA GLY A 223 15.80 -8.32 -14.74
C GLY A 223 15.40 -9.70 -14.21
N ALA A 224 14.54 -9.79 -13.20
CA ALA A 224 14.06 -11.09 -12.75
C ALA A 224 13.19 -11.76 -13.80
N THR A 225 13.32 -13.08 -13.94
CA THR A 225 12.54 -13.90 -14.85
C THR A 225 11.88 -15.06 -14.11
N TRP A 226 10.74 -15.51 -14.59
CA TRP A 226 10.02 -16.68 -14.07
C TRP A 226 9.09 -17.25 -15.14
N ARG A 227 8.60 -18.46 -14.91
CA ARG A 227 7.49 -19.06 -15.65
C ARG A 227 6.24 -19.04 -14.78
N TYR A 228 5.08 -18.73 -15.34
CA TYR A 228 3.81 -18.80 -14.65
C TYR A 228 2.85 -19.76 -15.37
N ALA A 229 2.52 -20.88 -14.70
CA ALA A 229 1.52 -21.84 -15.16
C ALA A 229 0.15 -21.42 -14.63
N ALA A 230 -0.65 -20.76 -15.46
CA ALA A 230 -1.93 -20.17 -15.05
C ALA A 230 -2.97 -21.21 -14.61
N ASP A 231 -3.00 -22.39 -15.23
CA ASP A 231 -3.87 -23.52 -14.89
C ASP A 231 -3.57 -24.12 -13.50
N GLN A 232 -2.31 -24.12 -13.09
CA GLN A 232 -1.85 -24.60 -11.79
C GLN A 232 -1.65 -23.48 -10.77
N ARG A 233 -1.64 -22.20 -11.23
CA ARG A 233 -1.37 -21.00 -10.45
C ARG A 233 0.00 -21.06 -9.75
N VAL A 234 1.03 -21.51 -10.49
CA VAL A 234 2.39 -21.68 -9.97
C VAL A 234 3.36 -20.77 -10.69
N TYR A 235 4.11 -20.00 -9.91
CA TYR A 235 5.33 -19.32 -10.36
C TYR A 235 6.51 -20.27 -10.19
N THR A 236 7.35 -20.42 -11.21
CA THR A 236 8.55 -21.23 -11.16
C THR A 236 9.78 -20.37 -11.47
N PHE A 237 10.73 -20.39 -10.56
CA PHE A 237 12.02 -19.70 -10.67
C PHE A 237 13.12 -20.74 -10.84
N ASP A 238 13.97 -20.56 -11.84
CA ASP A 238 15.10 -21.42 -12.13
C ASP A 238 16.44 -20.73 -11.79
N ALA A 239 17.54 -21.43 -12.00
CA ALA A 239 18.87 -20.90 -11.68
C ALA A 239 19.24 -19.64 -12.50
N GLU A 240 18.61 -19.41 -13.66
CA GLU A 240 18.86 -18.25 -14.52
C GLU A 240 18.12 -17.02 -13.99
N SER A 241 17.03 -17.21 -13.24
CA SER A 241 16.22 -16.14 -12.64
C SER A 241 17.02 -15.25 -11.70
N CYS A 242 17.97 -15.80 -10.95
CA CYS A 242 18.88 -15.05 -10.09
C CYS A 242 20.00 -14.36 -10.88
N ALA A 243 20.55 -15.05 -11.90
CA ALA A 243 21.70 -14.56 -12.65
C ALA A 243 21.43 -13.26 -13.42
N SER A 244 20.17 -12.96 -13.73
CA SER A 244 19.72 -11.78 -14.45
C SER A 244 19.24 -10.62 -13.58
N TYR A 245 19.28 -10.77 -12.25
CA TYR A 245 18.74 -9.80 -11.29
C TYR A 245 19.71 -8.63 -11.02
N PHE A 246 19.93 -7.78 -12.01
CA PHE A 246 20.93 -6.70 -11.96
C PHE A 246 20.38 -5.32 -11.56
N GLY A 247 19.09 -5.10 -11.75
CA GLY A 247 18.43 -3.82 -11.49
C GLY A 247 18.88 -2.67 -12.40
N PRO A 248 18.09 -1.60 -12.49
CA PRO A 248 18.45 -0.37 -13.18
C PRO A 248 19.39 0.48 -12.31
N ASP A 249 20.17 1.37 -12.94
CA ASP A 249 20.97 2.38 -12.23
C ASP A 249 20.08 3.44 -11.57
N ASP A 250 18.99 3.82 -12.28
CA ASP A 250 17.99 4.79 -11.82
C ASP A 250 16.58 4.24 -12.04
N TYR A 251 15.70 4.49 -11.07
CA TYR A 251 14.29 4.12 -11.14
C TYR A 251 13.40 5.27 -10.66
N ALA A 252 12.49 5.74 -11.53
CA ALA A 252 11.53 6.78 -11.19
C ALA A 252 10.28 6.18 -10.53
N ILE A 253 9.92 6.69 -9.36
CA ILE A 253 8.71 6.32 -8.63
C ILE A 253 7.53 7.11 -9.19
N GLU A 254 6.45 6.41 -9.58
CA GLU A 254 5.21 7.05 -10.00
C GLU A 254 4.55 7.81 -8.83
N PRO A 255 3.77 8.88 -9.10
CA PRO A 255 2.90 9.50 -8.11
C PRO A 255 1.93 8.47 -7.49
N ASP A 256 1.54 8.64 -6.24
CA ASP A 256 0.69 7.69 -5.51
C ASP A 256 -0.78 7.77 -5.97
N ALA A 257 -1.29 6.72 -6.62
CA ALA A 257 -2.65 6.68 -7.13
C ALA A 257 -3.70 6.60 -6.01
N SER A 258 -3.37 5.99 -4.86
CA SER A 258 -4.25 6.03 -3.69
C SER A 258 -4.37 7.46 -3.15
N ALA A 259 -3.24 8.21 -3.09
CA ALA A 259 -3.25 9.62 -2.70
C ALA A 259 -4.03 10.48 -3.70
N ALA A 260 -3.91 10.20 -5.00
CA ALA A 260 -4.67 10.86 -6.05
C ALA A 260 -6.19 10.72 -5.86
N SER A 261 -6.66 9.58 -5.32
CA SER A 261 -8.08 9.32 -5.12
C SER A 261 -8.77 10.40 -4.28
N TYR A 262 -8.08 10.96 -3.29
CA TYR A 262 -8.66 12.01 -2.44
C TYR A 262 -8.94 13.29 -3.23
N PHE A 263 -8.06 13.68 -4.12
CA PHE A 263 -8.20 14.89 -4.93
C PHE A 263 -9.22 14.72 -6.05
N TRP A 264 -9.28 13.53 -6.68
CA TRP A 264 -10.35 13.20 -7.62
C TRP A 264 -11.71 13.15 -6.94
N ALA A 265 -11.78 12.60 -5.72
CA ALA A 265 -12.99 12.60 -4.91
C ALA A 265 -13.40 14.02 -4.46
N ALA A 266 -12.44 14.89 -4.13
CA ALA A 266 -12.73 16.29 -3.84
C ALA A 266 -13.42 16.97 -5.03
N ALA A 267 -12.95 16.75 -6.27
CA ALA A 267 -13.62 17.24 -7.46
C ALA A 267 -15.04 16.65 -7.61
N ALA A 268 -15.20 15.35 -7.40
CA ALA A 268 -16.49 14.67 -7.48
C ALA A 268 -17.50 15.25 -6.49
N ILE A 269 -17.13 15.38 -5.22
CA ILE A 269 -18.00 15.86 -4.13
C ILE A 269 -18.40 17.33 -4.33
N THR A 270 -17.46 18.16 -4.77
CA THR A 270 -17.65 19.62 -4.82
C THR A 270 -18.18 20.13 -6.16
N GLY A 271 -18.27 19.26 -7.19
CA GLY A 271 -18.61 19.66 -8.55
C GLY A 271 -17.46 20.38 -9.28
N GLY A 272 -16.25 20.29 -8.76
CA GLY A 272 -15.05 20.94 -9.29
C GLY A 272 -14.36 20.18 -10.41
N ARG A 273 -13.14 20.61 -10.72
CA ARG A 273 -12.24 19.98 -11.69
C ARG A 273 -10.85 19.87 -11.09
N VAL A 274 -10.36 18.64 -10.93
CA VAL A 274 -8.99 18.41 -10.45
C VAL A 274 -8.25 17.50 -11.42
N THR A 275 -7.04 17.91 -11.80
CA THR A 275 -6.09 17.12 -12.58
C THR A 275 -4.98 16.65 -11.65
N VAL A 276 -4.79 15.34 -11.52
CA VAL A 276 -3.63 14.80 -10.79
C VAL A 276 -2.53 14.48 -11.81
N SER A 277 -1.38 15.13 -11.61
CA SER A 277 -0.26 15.08 -12.56
C SER A 277 0.53 13.77 -12.47
N GLY A 278 1.06 13.31 -13.61
CA GLY A 278 2.01 12.21 -13.70
C GLY A 278 1.40 10.82 -13.60
N LEU A 279 0.07 10.69 -13.49
CA LEU A 279 -0.66 9.42 -13.54
C LEU A 279 -1.40 9.28 -14.89
N ASN A 280 -1.49 8.05 -15.37
CA ASN A 280 -2.23 7.68 -16.57
C ASN A 280 -2.83 6.26 -16.43
N ARG A 281 -3.63 5.82 -17.40
CA ARG A 281 -4.29 4.49 -17.38
C ARG A 281 -3.31 3.31 -17.42
N ASN A 282 -2.07 3.52 -17.83
CA ASN A 282 -1.02 2.51 -17.89
C ASN A 282 -0.11 2.53 -16.65
N SER A 283 -0.39 3.38 -15.65
CA SER A 283 0.32 3.39 -14.37
C SER A 283 0.30 2.00 -13.73
N LEU A 284 1.39 1.60 -13.08
CA LEU A 284 1.53 0.28 -12.42
C LEU A 284 0.50 0.06 -11.30
N GLN A 285 -0.07 1.13 -10.78
CA GLN A 285 -0.96 1.13 -9.63
C GLN A 285 -2.41 0.90 -10.04
N GLY A 286 -3.02 -0.21 -9.59
CA GLY A 286 -4.43 -0.50 -9.86
C GLY A 286 -5.39 0.60 -9.39
N ASP A 287 -5.00 1.34 -8.35
CA ASP A 287 -5.81 2.42 -7.74
C ASP A 287 -6.13 3.57 -8.71
N VAL A 288 -5.43 3.71 -9.85
CA VAL A 288 -5.82 4.66 -10.90
C VAL A 288 -7.23 4.38 -11.44
N ARG A 289 -7.70 3.12 -11.35
CA ARG A 289 -9.07 2.73 -11.75
C ARG A 289 -10.16 3.29 -10.85
N PHE A 290 -9.82 3.92 -9.73
CA PHE A 290 -10.80 4.63 -8.91
C PHE A 290 -11.58 5.69 -9.72
N VAL A 291 -10.96 6.31 -10.73
CA VAL A 291 -11.65 7.26 -11.59
C VAL A 291 -12.73 6.61 -12.45
N ASP A 292 -12.68 5.29 -12.70
CA ASP A 292 -13.73 4.56 -13.42
C ASP A 292 -14.98 4.41 -12.55
N VAL A 293 -14.78 4.19 -11.24
CA VAL A 293 -15.88 4.19 -10.27
C VAL A 293 -16.53 5.58 -10.21
N LEU A 294 -15.73 6.64 -10.17
CA LEU A 294 -16.24 8.01 -10.22
C LEU A 294 -16.99 8.31 -11.53
N ALA A 295 -16.53 7.76 -12.66
CA ALA A 295 -17.22 7.88 -13.92
C ALA A 295 -18.59 7.17 -13.91
N GLN A 296 -18.67 5.96 -13.31
CA GLN A 296 -19.94 5.25 -13.10
C GLN A 296 -20.88 6.04 -12.18
N MET A 297 -20.34 6.77 -11.21
CA MET A 297 -21.12 7.66 -10.35
C MET A 297 -21.57 8.97 -11.03
N GLY A 298 -21.17 9.23 -12.28
CA GLY A 298 -21.62 10.42 -13.04
C GLY A 298 -20.57 11.52 -13.22
N CYS A 299 -19.33 11.31 -12.80
CA CYS A 299 -18.23 12.24 -13.09
C CYS A 299 -17.75 12.09 -14.53
N ARG A 300 -17.26 13.17 -15.11
CA ARG A 300 -16.55 13.12 -16.40
C ARG A 300 -15.05 12.98 -16.15
N VAL A 301 -14.45 11.93 -16.69
CA VAL A 301 -13.03 11.64 -16.58
C VAL A 301 -12.35 11.92 -17.90
N GLY A 302 -11.23 12.65 -17.86
CA GLY A 302 -10.37 12.91 -19.00
C GLY A 302 -8.93 12.53 -18.68
N GLU A 303 -8.18 12.12 -19.69
CA GLU A 303 -6.74 11.86 -19.61
C GLU A 303 -6.03 12.73 -20.63
N CYS A 304 -4.91 13.30 -20.24
CA CYS A 304 -4.02 14.07 -21.10
C CYS A 304 -2.57 13.79 -20.72
N GLU A 305 -1.64 14.33 -21.48
CA GLU A 305 -0.20 14.13 -21.25
C GLU A 305 0.26 14.53 -19.83
N SER A 306 -0.41 15.52 -19.22
CA SER A 306 -0.08 15.96 -17.86
C SER A 306 -0.66 15.09 -16.74
N GLY A 307 -1.67 14.24 -17.01
CA GLY A 307 -2.30 13.39 -15.99
C GLY A 307 -3.78 13.10 -16.22
N ILE A 308 -4.44 12.60 -15.18
CA ILE A 308 -5.86 12.27 -15.18
C ILE A 308 -6.66 13.37 -14.51
N THR A 309 -7.71 13.84 -15.21
CA THR A 309 -8.63 14.89 -14.75
C THR A 309 -9.99 14.29 -14.42
N VAL A 310 -10.53 14.62 -13.24
CA VAL A 310 -11.93 14.37 -12.88
C VAL A 310 -12.67 15.70 -12.83
N HIS A 311 -13.81 15.73 -13.52
CA HIS A 311 -14.81 16.80 -13.40
C HIS A 311 -15.99 16.25 -12.62
N GLY A 312 -16.31 16.87 -11.50
CA GLY A 312 -17.48 16.53 -10.71
C GLY A 312 -18.77 16.72 -11.51
N GLY A 313 -19.75 15.89 -11.18
CA GLY A 313 -21.08 15.89 -11.81
C GLY A 313 -22.16 15.63 -10.77
N LYS A 314 -23.37 15.33 -11.23
CA LYS A 314 -24.41 14.80 -10.36
C LYS A 314 -24.03 13.36 -10.02
N LEU A 315 -23.79 13.09 -8.73
CA LEU A 315 -23.37 11.77 -8.27
C LEU A 315 -24.57 10.83 -8.13
N HIS A 316 -24.40 9.61 -8.63
CA HIS A 316 -25.36 8.50 -8.51
C HIS A 316 -24.78 7.37 -7.67
N GLY A 317 -25.63 6.61 -6.97
CA GLY A 317 -25.20 5.40 -6.28
C GLY A 317 -24.75 4.32 -7.26
N VAL A 318 -23.81 3.48 -6.82
CA VAL A 318 -23.22 2.38 -7.62
C VAL A 318 -23.08 1.11 -6.80
N ASP A 319 -23.02 -0.04 -7.47
CA ASP A 319 -22.56 -1.31 -6.90
C ASP A 319 -21.14 -1.59 -7.41
N ALA A 320 -20.16 -1.48 -6.52
CA ALA A 320 -18.75 -1.54 -6.87
C ALA A 320 -18.04 -2.72 -6.20
N ASP A 321 -17.42 -3.58 -7.01
CA ASP A 321 -16.40 -4.51 -6.54
C ASP A 321 -15.08 -3.75 -6.38
N MET A 322 -14.63 -3.60 -5.12
CA MET A 322 -13.46 -2.81 -4.80
C MET A 322 -12.23 -3.67 -4.45
N ASN A 323 -12.27 -4.99 -4.73
CA ASN A 323 -11.17 -5.90 -4.37
C ASN A 323 -9.82 -5.42 -4.92
N ASP A 324 -9.79 -5.04 -6.18
CA ASP A 324 -8.58 -4.64 -6.90
C ASP A 324 -8.03 -3.27 -6.50
N ILE A 325 -8.88 -2.41 -5.95
CA ILE A 325 -8.56 -1.03 -5.55
C ILE A 325 -8.97 -0.76 -4.10
N SER A 326 -8.80 -1.76 -3.25
CA SER A 326 -9.31 -1.80 -1.88
C SER A 326 -8.79 -0.68 -0.96
N ASP A 327 -7.68 -0.05 -1.31
CA ASP A 327 -7.14 1.09 -0.57
C ASP A 327 -7.91 2.40 -0.81
N THR A 328 -8.78 2.45 -1.83
CA THR A 328 -9.66 3.60 -2.13
C THR A 328 -11.10 3.44 -1.60
N VAL A 329 -11.39 2.36 -0.87
CA VAL A 329 -12.72 2.09 -0.28
C VAL A 329 -13.20 3.23 0.62
N MET A 330 -12.33 3.73 1.51
CA MET A 330 -12.67 4.82 2.43
C MET A 330 -13.01 6.11 1.66
N THR A 331 -12.26 6.36 0.57
CA THR A 331 -12.51 7.49 -0.34
C THR A 331 -13.87 7.36 -1.03
N LEU A 332 -14.21 6.17 -1.54
CA LEU A 332 -15.53 5.92 -2.13
C LEU A 332 -16.64 6.10 -1.10
N GLY A 333 -16.41 5.65 0.15
CA GLY A 333 -17.37 5.84 1.23
C GLY A 333 -17.71 7.31 1.49
N ALA A 334 -16.71 8.19 1.46
CA ALA A 334 -16.93 9.63 1.59
C ALA A 334 -17.70 10.21 0.38
N VAL A 335 -17.38 9.79 -0.85
CA VAL A 335 -18.10 10.21 -2.07
C VAL A 335 -19.55 9.74 -2.06
N ALA A 336 -19.79 8.51 -1.60
CA ALA A 336 -21.11 7.90 -1.54
C ALA A 336 -22.12 8.72 -0.72
N CYS A 337 -21.67 9.45 0.30
CA CYS A 337 -22.53 10.33 1.10
C CYS A 337 -23.21 11.47 0.28
N PHE A 338 -22.70 11.77 -0.90
CA PHE A 338 -23.20 12.84 -1.78
C PHE A 338 -23.91 12.33 -3.03
N ALA A 339 -24.13 11.03 -3.16
CA ALA A 339 -24.86 10.43 -4.27
C ALA A 339 -26.38 10.63 -4.10
N ASP A 340 -27.14 10.42 -5.17
CA ASP A 340 -28.62 10.48 -5.14
C ASP A 340 -29.28 9.12 -4.87
N GLY A 341 -28.50 8.11 -4.49
CA GLY A 341 -28.96 6.77 -4.17
C GLY A 341 -27.90 5.94 -3.46
N PRO A 342 -28.23 4.73 -3.01
CA PRO A 342 -27.32 3.88 -2.26
C PRO A 342 -26.10 3.45 -3.07
N THR A 343 -24.93 3.43 -2.44
CA THR A 343 -23.69 2.88 -2.98
C THR A 343 -23.34 1.61 -2.20
N THR A 344 -23.17 0.50 -2.92
CA THR A 344 -22.73 -0.78 -2.36
C THR A 344 -21.25 -1.00 -2.69
N ILE A 345 -20.46 -1.25 -1.66
CA ILE A 345 -19.04 -1.62 -1.74
C ILE A 345 -18.94 -3.08 -1.31
N ARG A 346 -18.33 -3.94 -2.14
CA ARG A 346 -18.24 -5.38 -1.87
C ARG A 346 -16.88 -5.96 -2.17
N ASN A 347 -16.67 -7.21 -1.71
CA ASN A 347 -15.49 -8.02 -1.95
C ASN A 347 -14.20 -7.44 -1.33
N VAL A 348 -14.33 -6.83 -0.14
CA VAL A 348 -13.21 -6.16 0.56
C VAL A 348 -13.01 -6.66 2.00
N ALA A 349 -13.42 -7.89 2.32
CA ALA A 349 -13.28 -8.47 3.67
C ALA A 349 -11.84 -8.32 4.24
N HIS A 350 -10.84 -8.46 3.40
CA HIS A 350 -9.43 -8.39 3.77
C HIS A 350 -8.98 -7.03 4.34
N ILE A 351 -9.76 -5.94 4.12
CA ILE A 351 -9.38 -4.63 4.72
C ILE A 351 -9.70 -4.52 6.21
N ARG A 352 -10.40 -5.50 6.80
CA ARG A 352 -10.60 -5.59 8.25
C ARG A 352 -9.30 -5.84 9.02
N HIS A 353 -8.30 -6.44 8.38
CA HIS A 353 -7.02 -6.81 8.97
C HIS A 353 -5.90 -5.82 8.69
N LYS A 354 -6.23 -4.58 8.26
CA LYS A 354 -5.25 -3.53 7.98
C LYS A 354 -4.95 -2.67 9.24
N GLU A 355 -4.71 -1.38 9.06
CA GLU A 355 -4.38 -0.46 10.15
C GLU A 355 -5.45 -0.42 11.24
N THR A 356 -6.70 -0.57 10.82
CA THR A 356 -7.89 -0.82 11.67
C THR A 356 -8.82 -1.81 10.96
N ASP A 357 -9.93 -2.22 11.58
CA ASP A 357 -11.05 -2.78 10.83
C ASP A 357 -11.72 -1.63 10.04
N ARG A 358 -11.26 -1.47 8.79
CA ARG A 358 -11.67 -0.34 7.95
C ARG A 358 -13.15 -0.35 7.60
N ILE A 359 -13.79 -1.53 7.52
CA ILE A 359 -15.22 -1.63 7.24
C ILE A 359 -16.01 -1.11 8.45
N ALA A 360 -15.74 -1.64 9.64
CA ALA A 360 -16.42 -1.24 10.86
C ALA A 360 -16.18 0.24 11.20
N ALA A 361 -14.92 0.69 11.10
CA ALA A 361 -14.54 2.07 11.35
C ALA A 361 -15.25 3.05 10.38
N LEU A 362 -15.23 2.76 9.07
CA LEU A 362 -15.89 3.58 8.08
C LEU A 362 -17.40 3.64 8.31
N ALA A 363 -18.05 2.49 8.57
CA ALA A 363 -19.48 2.45 8.87
C ALA A 363 -19.84 3.28 10.11
N ALA A 364 -19.04 3.21 11.17
CA ALA A 364 -19.25 3.99 12.39
C ALA A 364 -19.16 5.49 12.13
N GLU A 365 -18.14 5.95 11.43
CA GLU A 365 -17.91 7.37 11.20
C GLU A 365 -18.90 7.98 10.19
N LEU A 366 -19.27 7.24 9.14
CA LEU A 366 -20.28 7.71 8.19
C LEU A 366 -21.66 7.84 8.84
N ARG A 367 -22.01 6.94 9.78
CA ARG A 367 -23.25 7.07 10.58
C ARG A 367 -23.23 8.33 11.47
N LYS A 368 -22.10 8.66 12.11
CA LYS A 368 -21.97 9.91 12.88
C LYS A 368 -22.19 11.16 12.01
N LEU A 369 -21.74 11.10 10.76
CA LEU A 369 -21.92 12.17 9.77
C LEU A 369 -23.35 12.28 9.22
N GLY A 370 -24.23 11.28 9.48
CA GLY A 370 -25.64 11.30 9.10
C GLY A 370 -25.99 10.41 7.91
N ALA A 371 -25.08 9.61 7.39
CA ALA A 371 -25.40 8.58 6.40
C ALA A 371 -26.00 7.34 7.07
N GLU A 372 -26.92 6.66 6.37
CA GLU A 372 -27.36 5.32 6.76
C GLU A 372 -26.41 4.29 6.19
N VAL A 373 -25.88 3.39 7.01
CA VAL A 373 -24.87 2.40 6.59
C VAL A 373 -25.26 1.01 7.06
N GLU A 374 -25.41 0.10 6.11
CA GLU A 374 -25.51 -1.35 6.36
C GLU A 374 -24.10 -1.95 6.25
N GLU A 375 -23.56 -2.44 7.37
CA GLU A 375 -22.29 -3.16 7.39
C GLU A 375 -22.49 -4.63 7.03
N ARG A 376 -21.62 -5.17 6.15
CA ARG A 376 -21.58 -6.57 5.74
C ARG A 376 -20.23 -7.20 6.07
N ALA A 377 -20.13 -8.51 6.01
CA ALA A 377 -18.88 -9.23 6.28
C ALA A 377 -17.75 -8.79 5.35
N ASP A 378 -18.05 -8.56 4.07
CA ASP A 378 -17.10 -8.24 3.00
C ASP A 378 -17.26 -6.85 2.40
N GLY A 379 -18.01 -5.95 3.06
CA GLY A 379 -18.25 -4.62 2.52
C GLY A 379 -19.31 -3.84 3.29
N LEU A 380 -19.92 -2.85 2.62
CA LEU A 380 -20.97 -2.02 3.21
C LEU A 380 -21.84 -1.38 2.11
N THR A 381 -23.11 -1.09 2.46
CA THR A 381 -24.00 -0.27 1.64
C THR A 381 -24.23 1.06 2.36
N ILE A 382 -23.99 2.16 1.66
CA ILE A 382 -24.11 3.54 2.16
C ILE A 382 -25.30 4.18 1.45
N THR A 383 -26.30 4.56 2.22
CA THR A 383 -27.44 5.35 1.74
C THR A 383 -27.27 6.79 2.21
N PRO A 384 -27.23 7.76 1.29
CA PRO A 384 -27.10 9.17 1.65
C PRO A 384 -28.22 9.63 2.58
N GLY A 385 -27.86 10.48 3.55
CA GLY A 385 -28.79 11.10 4.50
C GLY A 385 -28.50 12.58 4.69
N PRO A 386 -29.22 13.26 5.58
CA PRO A 386 -28.91 14.65 5.92
C PRO A 386 -27.59 14.71 6.68
N LEU A 387 -26.54 15.13 6.00
CA LEU A 387 -25.19 15.21 6.57
C LEU A 387 -25.07 16.37 7.57
N SER A 388 -24.38 16.12 8.68
CA SER A 388 -24.03 17.13 9.69
C SER A 388 -22.58 16.94 10.13
N GLY A 389 -21.89 18.06 10.39
CA GLY A 389 -20.52 18.04 10.90
C GLY A 389 -20.46 17.44 12.31
N CYS A 390 -19.41 16.68 12.55
CA CYS A 390 -19.08 16.12 13.85
C CYS A 390 -17.57 15.84 13.94
N ALA A 391 -17.09 15.51 15.14
CA ALA A 391 -15.74 15.00 15.31
C ALA A 391 -15.68 13.53 14.91
N VAL A 392 -14.83 13.22 13.94
CA VAL A 392 -14.61 11.88 13.42
C VAL A 392 -13.31 11.27 13.96
N ASP A 393 -13.37 10.02 14.34
CA ASP A 393 -12.23 9.26 14.82
C ASP A 393 -11.48 8.63 13.65
N THR A 394 -10.15 8.74 13.65
CA THR A 394 -9.32 8.19 12.58
C THR A 394 -8.82 6.76 12.84
N TYR A 395 -8.98 6.26 14.07
CA TYR A 395 -8.48 4.94 14.49
C TYR A 395 -6.99 4.77 14.20
N ASN A 396 -6.24 5.86 14.22
CA ASN A 396 -4.84 5.94 13.81
C ASN A 396 -4.59 5.38 12.38
N ASP A 397 -5.58 5.50 11.51
CA ASP A 397 -5.50 5.11 10.09
C ASP A 397 -5.56 6.36 9.20
N HIS A 398 -4.47 6.57 8.47
CA HIS A 398 -4.30 7.71 7.57
C HIS A 398 -5.39 7.79 6.49
N ARG A 399 -5.90 6.63 6.00
CA ARG A 399 -6.93 6.60 4.96
C ARG A 399 -8.28 7.04 5.52
N MET A 400 -8.58 6.68 6.77
CA MET A 400 -9.77 7.21 7.46
C MET A 400 -9.69 8.74 7.58
N ALA A 401 -8.56 9.26 8.05
CA ALA A 401 -8.35 10.70 8.19
C ALA A 401 -8.55 11.46 6.87
N MET A 402 -7.83 11.03 5.83
CA MET A 402 -7.83 11.71 4.53
C MET A 402 -9.19 11.60 3.81
N SER A 403 -9.85 10.44 3.89
CA SER A 403 -11.14 10.24 3.23
C SER A 403 -12.27 10.99 3.92
N LEU A 404 -12.36 10.95 5.26
CA LEU A 404 -13.43 11.62 5.98
C LEU A 404 -13.29 13.15 5.94
N ALA A 405 -12.08 13.68 5.80
CA ALA A 405 -11.84 15.10 5.56
C ALA A 405 -12.56 15.63 4.30
N LEU A 406 -12.74 14.77 3.28
CA LEU A 406 -13.43 15.17 2.05
C LEU A 406 -14.90 15.56 2.28
N VAL A 407 -15.55 14.96 3.28
CA VAL A 407 -16.92 15.35 3.66
C VAL A 407 -16.94 16.79 4.15
N GLY A 408 -15.92 17.21 4.90
CA GLY A 408 -15.77 18.57 5.42
C GLY A 408 -15.58 19.64 4.34
N LEU A 409 -15.20 19.27 3.11
CA LEU A 409 -15.11 20.23 2.01
C LEU A 409 -16.47 20.85 1.61
N LYS A 410 -17.59 20.20 2.02
CA LYS A 410 -18.96 20.69 1.80
C LYS A 410 -19.80 20.82 3.07
N VAL A 411 -19.51 20.05 4.10
CA VAL A 411 -20.28 19.99 5.33
C VAL A 411 -19.48 20.72 6.42
N PRO A 412 -19.97 21.86 6.95
CA PRO A 412 -19.27 22.59 8.02
C PRO A 412 -19.26 21.80 9.32
N GLY A 413 -18.23 22.02 10.15
CA GLY A 413 -18.09 21.41 11.48
C GLY A 413 -17.58 19.96 11.48
N VAL A 414 -17.01 19.47 10.38
CA VAL A 414 -16.28 18.20 10.37
C VAL A 414 -14.90 18.42 10.99
N VAL A 415 -14.61 17.69 12.08
CA VAL A 415 -13.35 17.78 12.81
C VAL A 415 -12.64 16.42 12.78
N ILE A 416 -11.42 16.40 12.31
CA ILE A 416 -10.58 15.17 12.23
C ILE A 416 -9.78 15.05 13.51
N ARG A 417 -10.00 13.99 14.30
CA ARG A 417 -9.17 13.63 15.45
C ARG A 417 -7.90 12.93 15.03
N ASN A 418 -6.79 13.22 15.71
CA ASN A 418 -5.49 12.68 15.38
C ASN A 418 -5.12 12.84 13.88
N PRO A 419 -5.16 14.07 13.33
CA PRO A 419 -4.81 14.31 11.92
C PRO A 419 -3.36 13.93 11.59
N GLY A 420 -2.49 13.82 12.59
CA GLY A 420 -1.09 13.43 12.43
C GLY A 420 -0.87 12.01 11.88
N CYS A 421 -1.87 11.14 11.94
CA CYS A 421 -1.76 9.78 11.39
C CYS A 421 -1.51 9.76 9.87
N VAL A 422 -1.74 10.88 9.15
CA VAL A 422 -1.43 11.00 7.71
C VAL A 422 0.08 10.94 7.41
N ALA A 423 0.94 11.24 8.41
CA ALA A 423 2.40 11.14 8.28
C ALA A 423 2.88 9.74 7.85
N LYS A 424 2.05 8.73 8.05
CA LYS A 424 2.29 7.36 7.62
C LYS A 424 2.48 7.22 6.11
N THR A 425 1.77 8.03 5.29
CA THR A 425 1.81 7.91 3.82
C THR A 425 1.78 9.24 3.07
N TYR A 426 1.34 10.33 3.70
CA TYR A 426 1.22 11.64 3.06
C TYR A 426 1.36 12.77 4.07
N PRO A 427 2.60 13.08 4.53
CA PRO A 427 2.80 14.10 5.56
C PRO A 427 2.25 15.48 5.22
N GLU A 428 2.29 15.89 3.94
CA GLU A 428 1.81 17.21 3.51
C GLU A 428 0.32 17.26 3.13
N PHE A 429 -0.45 16.20 3.39
CA PHE A 429 -1.83 16.08 2.90
C PHE A 429 -2.71 17.30 3.23
N TRP A 430 -2.67 17.79 4.49
CA TRP A 430 -3.51 18.89 4.92
C TRP A 430 -3.21 20.19 4.16
N ARG A 431 -1.93 20.50 4.00
CA ARG A 431 -1.46 21.66 3.21
C ARG A 431 -1.93 21.57 1.76
N ASP A 432 -1.85 20.38 1.15
CA ASP A 432 -2.20 20.20 -0.25
C ASP A 432 -3.73 20.16 -0.44
N LEU A 433 -4.49 19.70 0.57
CA LEU A 433 -5.96 19.78 0.58
C LEU A 433 -6.45 21.24 0.68
N GLU A 434 -5.83 22.06 1.56
CA GLU A 434 -6.15 23.49 1.71
C GLU A 434 -5.93 24.28 0.42
N ARG A 435 -4.99 23.88 -0.43
CA ARG A 435 -4.71 24.53 -1.73
C ARG A 435 -5.81 24.35 -2.78
N LEU A 436 -6.80 23.52 -2.51
CA LEU A 436 -7.97 23.40 -3.40
C LEU A 436 -8.94 24.58 -3.27
N GLY A 437 -8.87 25.38 -2.18
CA GLY A 437 -9.77 26.50 -1.85
C GLY A 437 -9.36 27.85 -2.41
#